data_a72f963f73a3d1dd9f73851e4a84cfbe
#
_entry.id   a72f963f73a3d1dd9f73851e4a84cfbe
#
_cell.length_a   1.000
_cell.length_b   1.000
_cell.length_c   1.000
_cell.angle_alpha   90.00
_cell.angle_beta   90.00
_cell.angle_gamma   90.00
#
_symmetry.space_group_name_H-M   'P 1'
#
loop_
_entity.id
_entity.type
_entity.pdbx_description
1 polymer ?
#
loop_
_entity_poly.entity_id
_entity_poly.type
_entity_poly.pdbx_seq_one_letter_code
_entity_poly.pdbx_strand_id
1 'polypeptide(L)'
;MLNNYRAFLFMKEEVFNKVLERVSELSEIASDKILKCNQEECVDARYALIAVLSERMNDRQISEVSGWSIQLVNKARNNFHERCKFRWGLKELYKELCTFAT
;
A
#
# COMPACT_ATOMS: atom_id res chain seq x y z
N MET A 1 10.81 -7.59 25.91
CA MET A 1 11.24 -8.15 24.66
C MET A 1 10.11 -8.48 23.74
N LEU A 2 9.21 -9.37 24.12
CA LEU A 2 7.98 -9.55 23.34
C LEU A 2 7.24 -8.23 23.15
N ASN A 3 7.31 -7.37 24.17
CA ASN A 3 6.65 -6.07 24.15
C ASN A 3 7.20 -5.15 23.06
N ASN A 4 8.51 -5.18 22.82
CA ASN A 4 9.13 -4.33 21.80
C ASN A 4 8.69 -4.76 20.39
N TYR A 5 8.60 -6.05 20.15
CA TYR A 5 8.16 -6.55 18.86
C TYR A 5 6.69 -6.21 18.61
N ARG A 6 5.83 -6.38 19.62
CA ARG A 6 4.42 -6.04 19.50
C ARG A 6 4.21 -4.55 19.28
N ALA A 7 4.96 -3.72 19.99
CA ALA A 7 4.90 -2.27 19.81
C ALA A 7 5.33 -1.89 18.41
N PHE A 8 6.39 -2.54 17.90
CA PHE A 8 6.86 -2.30 16.55
C PHE A 8 5.81 -2.66 15.50
N LEU A 9 5.16 -3.83 15.63
CA LEU A 9 4.10 -4.24 14.73
C LEU A 9 2.91 -3.29 14.81
N PHE A 10 2.54 -2.87 16.01
CA PHE A 10 1.43 -1.93 16.21
C PHE A 10 1.71 -0.62 15.47
N MET A 11 2.93 -0.11 15.55
CA MET A 11 3.30 1.11 14.84
C MET A 11 3.21 0.93 13.34
N LYS A 12 3.61 -0.24 12.83
CA LYS A 12 3.51 -0.53 11.40
C LYS A 12 2.05 -0.63 10.95
N GLU A 13 1.20 -1.21 11.77
CA GLU A 13 -0.23 -1.27 11.50
C GLU A 13 -0.85 0.13 11.43
N GLU A 14 -0.45 1.03 12.33
CA GLU A 14 -0.93 2.41 12.30
C GLU A 14 -0.52 3.11 11.02
N VAL A 15 0.73 2.94 10.61
CA VAL A 15 1.22 3.53 9.36
C VAL A 15 0.42 2.96 8.18
N PHE A 16 0.24 1.64 8.15
CA PHE A 16 -0.53 0.99 7.11
C PHE A 16 -1.95 1.56 7.03
N ASN A 17 -2.61 1.65 8.17
CA ASN A 17 -4.00 2.13 8.22
C ASN A 17 -4.12 3.58 7.78
N LYS A 18 -3.17 4.43 8.17
CA LYS A 18 -3.18 5.84 7.76
C LYS A 18 -2.97 6.00 6.26
N VAL A 19 -2.04 5.25 5.69
CA VAL A 19 -1.79 5.33 4.25
C VAL A 19 -2.97 4.75 3.49
N LEU A 20 -3.52 3.62 3.94
CA LEU A 20 -4.71 3.03 3.34
C LEU A 20 -5.88 4.01 3.33
N GLU A 21 -6.11 4.68 4.45
CA GLU A 21 -7.17 5.67 4.56
C GLU A 21 -6.97 6.81 3.56
N ARG A 22 -5.73 7.27 3.42
CA ARG A 22 -5.41 8.34 2.48
C ARG A 22 -5.60 7.87 1.03
N VAL A 23 -5.19 6.66 0.71
CA VAL A 23 -5.43 6.08 -0.62
C VAL A 23 -6.93 6.01 -0.90
N SER A 24 -7.71 5.61 0.09
CA SER A 24 -9.16 5.54 -0.03
C SER A 24 -9.75 6.91 -0.32
N GLU A 25 -9.31 7.94 0.40
CA GLU A 25 -9.79 9.30 0.18
C GLU A 25 -9.45 9.81 -1.23
N LEU A 26 -8.21 9.65 -1.64
CA LEU A 26 -7.74 10.16 -2.92
C LEU A 26 -8.32 9.41 -4.11
N SER A 27 -8.50 8.11 -3.99
CA SER A 27 -9.03 7.27 -5.07
C SER A 27 -10.55 7.22 -5.08
N GLU A 28 -11.18 7.61 -3.98
CA GLU A 28 -12.63 7.48 -3.78
C GLU A 28 -13.09 6.03 -3.82
N ILE A 29 -12.21 5.11 -3.42
CA ILE A 29 -12.50 3.67 -3.33
C ILE A 29 -12.48 3.29 -1.85
N ALA A 30 -13.51 2.56 -1.41
CA ALA A 30 -13.59 2.12 -0.02
C ALA A 30 -12.38 1.24 0.33
N SER A 31 -11.88 1.37 1.57
CA SER A 31 -10.68 0.66 2.03
C SER A 31 -10.79 -0.85 1.85
N ASP A 32 -11.95 -1.44 2.16
CA ASP A 32 -12.13 -2.88 2.02
C ASP A 32 -12.05 -3.33 0.56
N LYS A 33 -12.48 -2.49 -0.38
CA LYS A 33 -12.35 -2.79 -1.79
C LYS A 33 -10.90 -2.71 -2.25
N ILE A 34 -10.16 -1.72 -1.75
CA ILE A 34 -8.72 -1.62 -2.05
C ILE A 34 -8.01 -2.90 -1.65
N LEU A 35 -8.40 -3.46 -0.50
CA LEU A 35 -7.77 -4.67 0.02
C LEU A 35 -8.10 -5.93 -0.76
N LYS A 36 -9.30 -6.05 -1.31
CA LYS A 36 -9.82 -7.32 -1.83
C LYS A 36 -10.30 -7.33 -3.26
N CYS A 37 -10.78 -6.19 -3.77
CA CYS A 37 -11.40 -6.14 -5.09
C CYS A 37 -10.35 -6.29 -6.20
N ASN A 38 -10.72 -6.99 -7.28
CA ASN A 38 -9.80 -7.23 -8.40
C ASN A 38 -10.09 -6.36 -9.63
N GLN A 39 -10.94 -5.36 -9.50
CA GLN A 39 -11.13 -4.39 -10.57
C GLN A 39 -9.86 -3.56 -10.73
N GLU A 40 -9.62 -3.07 -11.93
CA GLU A 40 -8.38 -2.35 -12.26
C GLU A 40 -8.11 -1.18 -11.32
N GLU A 41 -9.13 -0.39 -11.01
CA GLU A 41 -8.97 0.77 -10.14
C GLU A 41 -8.55 0.36 -8.72
N CYS A 42 -9.11 -0.74 -8.23
CA CYS A 42 -8.76 -1.27 -6.92
C CYS A 42 -7.34 -1.80 -6.90
N VAL A 43 -6.95 -2.48 -7.97
CA VAL A 43 -5.58 -3.00 -8.10
C VAL A 43 -4.58 -1.85 -8.18
N ASP A 44 -4.91 -0.80 -8.94
CA ASP A 44 -4.07 0.40 -9.02
C ASP A 44 -3.88 1.02 -7.64
N ALA A 45 -4.96 1.18 -6.88
CA ALA A 45 -4.89 1.75 -5.53
C ALA A 45 -4.02 0.90 -4.61
N ARG A 46 -4.14 -0.42 -4.72
CA ARG A 46 -3.33 -1.37 -3.95
C ARG A 46 -1.84 -1.24 -4.31
N TYR A 47 -1.54 -1.12 -5.58
CA TYR A 47 -0.16 -0.96 -6.04
C TYR A 47 0.45 0.34 -5.50
N ALA A 48 -0.31 1.44 -5.55
CA ALA A 48 0.16 2.72 -5.01
C ALA A 48 0.42 2.62 -3.51
N LEU A 49 -0.48 1.97 -2.79
CA LEU A 49 -0.35 1.75 -1.35
C LEU A 49 0.93 0.97 -1.04
N ILE A 50 1.16 -0.12 -1.75
CA ILE A 50 2.34 -0.95 -1.54
C ILE A 50 3.61 -0.17 -1.87
N ALA A 51 3.61 0.60 -2.95
CA ALA A 51 4.77 1.40 -3.34
C ALA A 51 5.17 2.40 -2.26
N VAL A 52 4.19 3.08 -1.67
CA VAL A 52 4.45 4.05 -0.60
C VAL A 52 4.94 3.33 0.66
N LEU A 53 4.30 2.24 1.03
CA LEU A 53 4.68 1.48 2.22
C LEU A 53 6.08 0.87 2.09
N SER A 54 6.49 0.53 0.87
CA SER A 54 7.80 -0.08 0.61
C SER A 54 8.96 0.84 0.97
N GLU A 55 8.72 2.13 1.12
CA GLU A 55 9.75 3.07 1.55
C GLU A 55 10.05 2.92 3.04
N ARG A 56 9.13 2.34 3.82
CA ARG A 56 9.26 2.24 5.27
C ARG A 56 9.20 0.81 5.79
N MET A 57 8.74 -0.12 4.98
CA MET A 57 8.55 -1.51 5.38
C MET A 57 9.07 -2.44 4.31
N ASN A 58 9.56 -3.60 4.73
CA ASN A 58 9.91 -4.65 3.76
C ASN A 58 8.66 -5.47 3.41
N ASP A 59 8.80 -6.36 2.44
CA ASP A 59 7.67 -7.14 1.93
C ASP A 59 6.99 -7.97 3.02
N ARG A 60 7.78 -8.55 3.92
CA ARG A 60 7.24 -9.36 5.02
C ARG A 60 6.39 -8.51 5.96
N GLN A 61 6.87 -7.32 6.31
CA GLN A 61 6.14 -6.43 7.20
C GLN A 61 4.83 -5.97 6.57
N ILE A 62 4.86 -5.63 5.29
CA ILE A 62 3.64 -5.24 4.58
C ILE A 62 2.66 -6.42 4.55
N SER A 63 3.16 -7.63 4.29
CA SER A 63 2.33 -8.82 4.30
C SER A 63 1.66 -9.03 5.66
N GLU A 64 2.41 -8.85 6.73
CA GLU A 64 1.89 -9.04 8.09
C GLU A 64 0.77 -8.07 8.43
N VAL A 65 0.94 -6.79 8.08
CA VAL A 65 -0.07 -5.78 8.45
C VAL A 65 -1.26 -5.76 7.51
N SER A 66 -1.09 -6.19 6.27
CA SER A 66 -2.14 -6.13 5.26
C SER A 66 -2.95 -7.40 5.13
N GLY A 67 -2.35 -8.53 5.47
CA GLY A 67 -2.95 -9.83 5.20
C GLY A 67 -2.69 -10.35 3.80
N TRP A 68 -2.02 -9.59 2.95
CA TRP A 68 -1.66 -10.05 1.60
C TRP A 68 -0.46 -11.01 1.69
N SER A 69 -0.34 -11.90 0.70
CA SER A 69 0.82 -12.78 0.64
C SER A 69 2.08 -12.00 0.31
N ILE A 70 3.24 -12.53 0.70
CA ILE A 70 4.52 -11.90 0.38
C ILE A 70 4.70 -11.84 -1.14
N GLN A 71 4.24 -12.88 -1.84
CA GLN A 71 4.33 -12.92 -3.30
C GLN A 71 3.54 -11.78 -3.96
N LEU A 72 2.35 -11.50 -3.44
CA LEU A 72 1.53 -10.39 -3.96
C LEU A 72 2.25 -9.06 -3.74
N VAL A 73 2.77 -8.84 -2.54
CA VAL A 73 3.47 -7.60 -2.20
C VAL A 73 4.72 -7.44 -3.07
N ASN A 74 5.49 -8.50 -3.20
CA ASN A 74 6.72 -8.49 -4.00
C ASN A 74 6.42 -8.18 -5.47
N LYS A 75 5.39 -8.82 -6.03
CA LYS A 75 4.99 -8.60 -7.41
C LYS A 75 4.56 -7.14 -7.63
N ALA A 76 3.75 -6.61 -6.73
CA ALA A 76 3.27 -5.24 -6.85
C ALA A 76 4.43 -4.24 -6.79
N ARG A 77 5.33 -4.43 -5.84
CA ARG A 77 6.49 -3.56 -5.69
C ARG A 77 7.40 -3.60 -6.92
N ASN A 78 7.66 -4.79 -7.43
CA ASN A 78 8.55 -4.96 -8.58
C ASN A 78 7.94 -4.46 -9.89
N ASN A 79 6.62 -4.54 -10.03
CA ASN A 79 5.94 -4.18 -11.27
C ASN A 79 5.34 -2.78 -11.24
N PHE A 80 5.52 -2.04 -10.16
CA PHE A 80 4.87 -0.74 -9.99
C PHE A 80 5.22 0.24 -11.11
N HIS A 81 6.50 0.41 -11.39
CA HIS A 81 6.93 1.38 -12.40
C HIS A 81 6.43 1.00 -13.80
N GLU A 82 6.44 -0.28 -14.10
CA GLU A 82 5.95 -0.76 -15.38
C GLU A 82 4.45 -0.48 -15.53
N ARG A 83 3.70 -0.73 -14.47
CA ARG A 83 2.26 -0.48 -14.46
C ARG A 83 1.96 1.01 -14.63
N CYS A 84 2.77 1.88 -14.04
CA CYS A 84 2.60 3.33 -14.16
C CYS A 84 2.71 3.82 -15.61
N LYS A 85 3.46 3.12 -16.45
CA LYS A 85 3.59 3.48 -17.86
C LYS A 85 2.27 3.38 -18.61
N PHE A 86 1.39 2.47 -18.19
CA PHE A 86 0.12 2.22 -18.84
C PHE A 86 -1.07 2.76 -18.08
N ARG A 87 -0.86 3.16 -16.83
CA ARG A 87 -1.92 3.60 -15.94
C ARG A 87 -1.58 4.99 -15.39
N TRP A 88 -1.94 6.02 -16.16
CA TRP A 88 -1.62 7.40 -15.79
C TRP A 88 -2.21 7.78 -14.42
N GLY A 89 -3.44 7.33 -14.13
CA GLY A 89 -4.08 7.61 -12.85
C GLY A 89 -3.32 7.06 -11.66
N LEU A 90 -2.68 5.90 -11.83
CA LEU A 90 -1.84 5.32 -10.79
C LEU A 90 -0.63 6.20 -10.49
N LYS A 91 0.00 6.73 -11.52
CA LYS A 91 1.15 7.61 -11.37
C LYS A 91 0.77 8.88 -10.60
N GLU A 92 -0.38 9.47 -10.92
CA GLU A 92 -0.85 10.68 -10.24
C GLU A 92 -1.22 10.40 -8.79
N LEU A 93 -1.88 9.29 -8.54
CA LEU A 93 -2.22 8.87 -7.19
C LEU A 93 -0.96 8.71 -6.33
N TYR A 94 0.04 8.05 -6.88
CA TYR A 94 1.31 7.84 -6.19
C TYR A 94 1.99 9.17 -5.85
N LYS A 95 2.00 10.12 -6.78
CA LYS A 95 2.60 11.43 -6.55
C LYS A 95 1.93 12.15 -5.37
N GLU A 96 0.60 12.10 -5.33
CA GLU A 96 -0.13 12.73 -4.23
C GLU A 96 0.15 12.05 -2.90
N LEU A 97 0.25 10.72 -2.91
CA LEU A 97 0.59 9.96 -1.70
C LEU A 97 1.98 10.29 -1.18
N CYS A 98 2.95 10.46 -2.08
CA CYS A 98 4.31 10.81 -1.69
C CYS A 98 4.35 12.19 -1.04
N THR A 99 3.58 13.14 -1.55
CA THR A 99 3.46 14.47 -0.96
C THR A 99 2.89 14.37 0.45
N PHE A 100 1.87 13.54 0.63
CA PHE A 100 1.24 13.31 1.94
C PHE A 100 2.21 12.64 2.92
N ALA A 101 3.01 11.69 2.44
CA ALA A 101 3.91 10.90 3.28
C ALA A 101 5.14 11.67 3.75
N THR A 102 5.47 12.77 3.09
CA THR A 102 6.57 13.62 3.52
C THR A 102 6.08 14.66 4.50
#